data_6752427fc04d84883ee4a99d78e9a8a7
#
_entry.id   6752427fc04d84883ee4a99d78e9a8a7
#
_cell.length_a   1.000
_cell.length_b   1.000
_cell.length_c   1.000
_cell.angle_alpha   90.00
_cell.angle_beta   90.00
_cell.angle_gamma   90.00
#
_symmetry.space_group_name_H-M   'P 1'
#
loop_
_entity.id
_entity.type
_entity.pdbx_description
1 polymer ?
#
loop_
_entity_poly.entity_id
_entity_poly.type
_entity_poly.pdbx_seq_one_letter_code
_entity_poly.pdbx_strand_id
1 'polypeptide(L)'
;MVVNKNEAQSRIQINTLLAQSGWVLDADSEQHNVEVEYRTPIGKPADYVLMDSKGFPLCVLEAKNFDIDPLSAKEQAREYANALDCRFIILSN
;
A
#
# COMPACT_ATOMS: atom_id res chain seq x y z
N MET A 1 -15.61 -14.28 13.92
CA MET A 1 -15.18 -13.04 13.25
C MET A 1 -15.25 -13.23 11.73
N VAL A 2 -15.97 -12.35 11.08
CA VAL A 2 -16.06 -12.43 9.63
C VAL A 2 -14.87 -11.71 9.03
N VAL A 3 -14.00 -12.44 8.36
CA VAL A 3 -12.92 -11.83 7.58
C VAL A 3 -13.53 -11.36 6.26
N ASN A 4 -13.26 -10.13 5.89
CA ASN A 4 -13.69 -9.61 4.59
C ASN A 4 -12.92 -10.32 3.48
N LYS A 5 -13.55 -11.33 2.87
CA LYS A 5 -12.91 -12.16 1.85
C LYS A 5 -12.46 -11.33 0.65
N ASN A 6 -13.23 -10.30 0.29
CA ASN A 6 -12.90 -9.46 -0.86
C ASN A 6 -11.63 -8.67 -0.64
N GLU A 7 -11.43 -8.14 0.56
CA GLU A 7 -10.22 -7.40 0.89
C GLU A 7 -9.00 -8.31 0.94
N ALA A 8 -9.13 -9.49 1.56
CA ALA A 8 -8.04 -10.46 1.62
C ALA A 8 -7.63 -10.93 0.22
N GLN A 9 -8.61 -11.21 -0.65
CA GLN A 9 -8.35 -11.62 -2.03
C GLN A 9 -7.70 -10.51 -2.83
N SER A 10 -8.12 -9.26 -2.63
CA SER A 10 -7.52 -8.10 -3.28
C SER A 10 -6.05 -7.97 -2.91
N ARG A 11 -5.71 -8.18 -1.65
CA ARG A 11 -4.32 -8.12 -1.20
C ARG A 11 -3.46 -9.22 -1.82
N ILE A 12 -4.00 -10.43 -1.94
CA ILE A 12 -3.30 -11.53 -2.59
C ILE A 12 -3.01 -11.19 -4.06
N GLN A 13 -4.01 -10.64 -4.76
CA GLN A 13 -3.86 -10.25 -6.15
C GLN A 13 -2.85 -9.12 -6.30
N ILE A 14 -2.89 -8.13 -5.42
CA ILE A 14 -1.94 -7.02 -5.43
C ILE A 14 -0.52 -7.52 -5.20
N ASN A 15 -0.33 -8.41 -4.23
CA ASN A 15 0.99 -8.99 -3.96
C ASN A 15 1.53 -9.71 -5.18
N THR A 16 0.68 -10.48 -5.87
CA THR A 16 1.06 -11.20 -7.08
C THR A 16 1.46 -10.24 -8.19
N LEU A 17 0.65 -9.20 -8.42
CA LEU A 17 0.91 -8.22 -9.47
C LEU A 17 2.19 -7.44 -9.19
N LEU A 18 2.42 -7.05 -7.95
CA LEU A 18 3.64 -6.35 -7.57
C LEU A 18 4.87 -7.22 -7.83
N ALA A 19 4.83 -8.47 -7.41
CA ALA A 19 5.93 -9.41 -7.63
C ALA A 19 6.20 -9.61 -9.10
N GLN A 20 5.15 -9.77 -9.92
CA GLN A 20 5.27 -9.94 -11.37
C GLN A 20 5.84 -8.68 -12.05
N SER A 21 5.62 -7.52 -11.45
CA SER A 21 6.09 -6.24 -11.99
C SER A 21 7.51 -5.89 -11.51
N GLY A 22 8.14 -6.77 -10.75
CA GLY A 22 9.51 -6.57 -10.31
C GLY A 22 9.67 -5.98 -8.92
N TRP A 23 8.57 -5.72 -8.21
CA TRP A 23 8.63 -5.26 -6.82
C TRP A 23 8.95 -6.44 -5.90
N VAL A 24 9.74 -6.18 -4.88
CA VAL A 24 10.22 -7.22 -3.96
C VAL A 24 9.60 -7.02 -2.58
N LEU A 25 8.64 -7.90 -2.24
CA LEU A 25 7.92 -7.84 -0.98
C LEU A 25 8.62 -8.61 0.14
N ASP A 26 9.55 -9.50 -0.18
CA ASP A 26 10.25 -10.32 0.79
C ASP A 26 11.14 -9.45 1.68
N ALA A 27 10.76 -9.33 2.96
CA ALA A 27 11.45 -8.49 3.92
C ALA A 27 12.90 -8.92 4.18
N ASP A 28 13.22 -10.17 3.90
CA ASP A 28 14.57 -10.71 4.09
C ASP A 28 15.47 -10.52 2.87
N SER A 29 14.91 -10.04 1.76
CA SER A 29 15.67 -9.78 0.55
C SER A 29 16.45 -8.47 0.66
N GLU A 30 17.69 -8.46 0.17
CA GLU A 30 18.47 -7.22 0.07
C GLU A 30 17.86 -6.22 -0.90
N GLN A 31 17.01 -6.71 -1.81
CA GLN A 31 16.33 -5.87 -2.80
C GLN A 31 14.91 -5.50 -2.38
N HIS A 32 14.56 -5.74 -1.13
CA HIS A 32 13.25 -5.42 -0.59
C HIS A 32 12.92 -3.93 -0.82
N ASN A 33 11.79 -3.67 -1.47
CA ASN A 33 11.38 -2.30 -1.81
C ASN A 33 9.89 -2.06 -1.67
N VAL A 34 9.17 -2.96 -1.01
CA VAL A 34 7.75 -2.79 -0.69
C VAL A 34 7.55 -3.07 0.79
N GLU A 35 7.08 -2.07 1.52
CA GLU A 35 6.67 -2.24 2.90
C GLU A 35 5.16 -2.44 2.95
N VAL A 36 4.72 -3.43 3.73
CA VAL A 36 3.29 -3.69 3.94
C VAL A 36 2.90 -3.22 5.34
N GLU A 37 1.68 -2.71 5.47
CA GLU A 37 1.16 -2.18 6.73
C GLU A 37 2.19 -1.24 7.39
N TYR A 38 2.70 -0.32 6.59
CA TYR A 38 3.76 0.60 7.01
C TYR A 38 3.18 1.67 7.93
N ARG A 39 3.75 1.79 9.12
CA ARG A 39 3.31 2.79 10.09
C ARG A 39 3.67 4.19 9.63
N THR A 40 2.67 5.04 9.58
CA THR A 40 2.84 6.43 9.19
C THR A 40 2.84 7.34 10.41
N PRO A 41 3.37 8.57 10.27
CA PRO A 41 3.33 9.55 11.38
C PRO A 41 1.92 9.89 11.86
N ILE A 42 0.89 9.63 11.04
CA ILE A 42 -0.50 9.90 11.44
C ILE A 42 -1.13 8.76 12.24
N GLY A 43 -0.37 7.72 12.58
CA GLY A 43 -0.77 6.66 13.50
C GLY A 43 -1.50 5.48 12.88
N LYS A 44 -1.90 5.56 11.62
CA LYS A 44 -2.55 4.46 10.90
C LYS A 44 -1.57 3.85 9.90
N PRO A 45 -1.54 2.51 9.74
CA PRO A 45 -0.65 1.90 8.76
C PRO A 45 -1.19 2.08 7.34
N ALA A 46 -0.30 2.40 6.41
CA ALA A 46 -0.61 2.34 4.99
C ALA A 46 -0.51 0.89 4.52
N ASP A 47 -1.41 0.46 3.63
CA ASP A 47 -1.44 -0.94 3.18
C ASP A 47 -0.12 -1.33 2.52
N TYR A 48 0.37 -0.51 1.59
CA TYR A 48 1.65 -0.73 0.90
C TYR A 48 2.35 0.60 0.71
N VAL A 49 3.65 0.59 0.90
CA VAL A 49 4.50 1.72 0.52
C VAL A 49 5.60 1.19 -0.38
N LEU A 50 5.63 1.68 -1.63
CA LEU A 50 6.65 1.32 -2.61
C LEU A 50 7.82 2.27 -2.46
N MET A 51 9.02 1.72 -2.33
CA MET A 51 10.23 2.51 -2.09
C MET A 51 11.07 2.63 -3.35
N ASP A 52 11.83 3.72 -3.46
CA ASP A 52 12.82 3.85 -4.51
C ASP A 52 14.10 3.07 -4.16
N SER A 53 15.09 3.12 -5.04
CA SER A 53 16.35 2.39 -4.85
C SER A 53 17.14 2.86 -3.62
N LYS A 54 16.82 4.02 -3.10
CA LYS A 54 17.49 4.60 -1.92
C LYS A 54 16.71 4.37 -0.63
N GLY A 55 15.57 3.70 -0.73
CA GLY A 55 14.73 3.40 0.44
C GLY A 55 13.78 4.52 0.84
N PHE A 56 13.57 5.52 -0.03
CA PHE A 56 12.61 6.59 0.22
C PHE A 56 11.23 6.21 -0.33
N PRO A 57 10.14 6.58 0.36
CA PRO A 57 8.79 6.31 -0.13
C PRO A 57 8.54 6.97 -1.49
N LEU A 58 8.10 6.18 -2.45
CA LEU A 58 7.81 6.66 -3.79
C LEU A 58 6.31 6.71 -4.05
N CYS A 59 5.58 5.72 -3.54
CA CYS A 59 4.16 5.55 -3.82
C CYS A 59 3.46 4.87 -2.65
N VAL A 60 2.29 5.39 -2.29
CA VAL A 60 1.38 4.73 -1.35
C VAL A 60 0.31 4.02 -2.14
N LEU A 61 0.13 2.73 -1.90
CA LEU A 61 -0.93 1.93 -2.51
C LEU A 61 -1.90 1.49 -1.43
N GLU A 62 -3.17 1.85 -1.58
CA GLU A 62 -4.23 1.47 -0.66
C GLU A 62 -5.17 0.49 -1.35
N ALA A 63 -5.36 -0.68 -0.74
CA ALA A 63 -6.31 -1.67 -1.18
C ALA A 63 -7.63 -1.43 -0.44
N LYS A 64 -8.65 -1.02 -1.17
CA LYS A 64 -9.93 -0.67 -0.57
C LYS A 64 -11.05 -1.54 -1.12
N ASN A 65 -12.05 -1.80 -0.27
CA ASN A 65 -13.26 -2.48 -0.65
C ASN A 65 -14.22 -1.47 -1.31
N PHE A 66 -15.01 -1.94 -2.26
CA PHE A 66 -16.04 -1.13 -2.94
C PHE A 66 -17.07 -0.55 -1.98
N ASP A 67 -17.29 -1.17 -0.82
CA ASP A 67 -18.27 -0.71 0.16
C ASP A 67 -17.83 0.54 0.91
N ILE A 68 -16.58 0.95 0.74
CA ILE A 68 -16.04 2.15 1.36
C ILE A 68 -16.19 3.32 0.39
N ASP A 69 -16.59 4.48 0.92
CA ASP A 69 -16.71 5.70 0.13
C ASP A 69 -15.38 5.99 -0.60
N PRO A 70 -15.37 6.00 -1.95
CA PRO A 70 -14.14 6.24 -2.70
C PRO A 70 -13.47 7.57 -2.40
N LEU A 71 -14.26 8.60 -2.08
CA LEU A 71 -13.71 9.91 -1.75
C LEU A 71 -12.94 9.88 -0.44
N SER A 72 -13.50 9.22 0.58
CA SER A 72 -12.81 9.06 1.86
C SER A 72 -11.54 8.25 1.72
N ALA A 73 -11.54 7.20 0.90
CA ALA A 73 -10.36 6.39 0.64
C ALA A 73 -9.26 7.23 -0.04
N LYS A 74 -9.67 8.07 -1.00
CA LYS A 74 -8.73 8.96 -1.70
C LYS A 74 -8.11 9.97 -0.74
N GLU A 75 -8.91 10.56 0.13
CA GLU A 75 -8.42 11.52 1.11
C GLU A 75 -7.46 10.88 2.10
N GLN A 76 -7.78 9.67 2.56
CA GLN A 76 -6.92 8.93 3.47
C GLN A 76 -5.57 8.60 2.82
N ALA A 77 -5.59 8.15 1.58
CA ALA A 77 -4.36 7.85 0.85
C ALA A 77 -3.51 9.10 0.64
N ARG A 78 -4.17 10.23 0.37
CA ARG A 78 -3.47 11.52 0.23
C ARG A 78 -2.80 11.93 1.54
N GLU A 79 -3.47 11.74 2.68
CA GLU A 79 -2.88 12.02 3.98
C GLU A 79 -1.64 11.17 4.24
N TYR A 80 -1.69 9.88 3.89
CA TYR A 80 -0.54 9.00 4.00
C TYR A 80 0.60 9.46 3.12
N ALA A 81 0.30 9.80 1.87
CA ALA A 81 1.32 10.26 0.93
C ALA A 81 1.99 11.55 1.41
N ASN A 82 1.19 12.49 1.92
CA ASN A 82 1.73 13.74 2.46
C ASN A 82 2.60 13.50 3.69
N ALA A 83 2.17 12.60 4.58
CA ALA A 83 2.92 12.28 5.80
C ALA A 83 4.27 11.62 5.48
N LEU A 84 4.36 10.89 4.37
CA LEU A 84 5.57 10.20 3.92
C LEU A 84 6.34 10.98 2.86
N ASP A 85 5.90 12.19 2.53
CA ASP A 85 6.48 13.02 1.45
C ASP A 85 6.54 12.25 0.13
N CYS A 86 5.43 11.60 -0.20
CA CYS A 86 5.32 10.69 -1.33
C CYS A 86 4.47 11.34 -2.42
N ARG A 87 4.90 11.24 -3.69
CA ARG A 87 4.23 11.93 -4.80
C ARG A 87 3.09 11.15 -5.42
N PHE A 88 3.09 9.83 -5.29
CA PHE A 88 2.15 8.99 -6.00
C PHE A 88 1.25 8.24 -5.05
N ILE A 89 -0.01 8.14 -5.42
CA ILE A 89 -1.03 7.41 -4.68
C ILE A 89 -1.72 6.48 -5.65
N ILE A 90 -1.85 5.20 -5.28
CA ILE A 90 -2.61 4.23 -6.05
C ILE A 90 -3.71 3.68 -5.16
N LEU A 91 -4.94 3.73 -5.67
CA LEU A 91 -6.09 3.10 -5.02
C LEU A 91 -6.46 1.86 -5.82
N SER A 92 -6.59 0.74 -5.13
CA SER A 92 -6.93 -0.53 -5.79
C SER A 92 -8.11 -1.19 -5.07
N ASN A 93 -8.94 -1.86 -5.84
CA ASN A 93 -10.07 -2.61 -5.31
C ASN A 93 -9.67 -4.03 -4.95
#